data_f91c6dfdfe2ea7c332320178006e03c9
#
_entry.id   f91c6dfdfe2ea7c332320178006e03c9
#
_cell.length_a   1.000
_cell.length_b   1.000
_cell.length_c   1.000
_cell.angle_alpha   90.00
_cell.angle_beta   90.00
_cell.angle_gamma   90.00
#
_symmetry.space_group_name_H-M   'P 1'
#
loop_
_entity.id
_entity.type
_entity.pdbx_description
1 polymer ?
#
loop_
_entity_poly.entity_id
_entity_poly.type
_entity_poly.pdbx_seq_one_letter_code
_entity_poly.pdbx_strand_id
1 'polypeptide(L)'
;AFAILYYSNKNLIEIAQVLSVYVVASFRIWPSANKIVSSLQLIKLHYPAMNVLYDELKNFKTETQPPYKKFSFNKNIFADIKKFKYPNSNNFEISDIKLNISKGQKIGIIGPTASGKSTIIEILAGILEPTEGSIIVDEKPIFSNLLGWQKLIGFVPQKIFILDESLRNNI
;
A
#
# COMPACT_ATOMS: atom_id res chain seq x y z
N ALA A 1 -34.42 9.98 -44.88
CA ALA A 1 -34.48 11.40 -45.25
C ALA A 1 -34.31 11.58 -46.78
N PHE A 2 -33.25 11.03 -47.39
CA PHE A 2 -32.97 11.19 -48.85
C PHE A 2 -34.07 10.64 -49.74
N ALA A 3 -34.62 9.46 -49.47
CA ALA A 3 -35.72 8.83 -50.24
C ALA A 3 -37.03 9.67 -50.19
N ILE A 4 -37.32 10.32 -49.06
CA ILE A 4 -38.51 11.15 -48.88
C ILE A 4 -38.38 12.45 -49.65
N LEU A 5 -37.21 13.07 -49.72
CA LEU A 5 -36.92 14.29 -50.46
C LEU A 5 -36.96 14.05 -51.97
N TYR A 6 -36.47 12.91 -52.45
CA TYR A 6 -36.51 12.51 -53.86
C TYR A 6 -37.95 12.30 -54.36
N TYR A 7 -38.87 11.78 -53.52
CA TYR A 7 -40.27 11.54 -53.86
C TYR A 7 -41.13 12.82 -53.83
N SER A 8 -40.63 13.94 -53.26
CA SER A 8 -41.38 15.16 -53.02
C SER A 8 -41.38 16.16 -54.17
N ASN A 9 -40.89 15.82 -55.37
CA ASN A 9 -40.83 16.68 -56.58
C ASN A 9 -40.23 18.08 -56.35
N LYS A 10 -39.28 18.23 -55.42
CA LYS A 10 -38.63 19.48 -55.07
C LYS A 10 -37.46 19.79 -55.99
N ASN A 11 -37.23 21.08 -56.26
CA ASN A 11 -36.10 21.55 -57.07
C ASN A 11 -34.76 21.12 -56.43
N LEU A 12 -33.78 20.74 -57.27
CA LEU A 12 -32.43 20.34 -56.86
C LEU A 12 -31.77 21.36 -55.89
N ILE A 13 -32.10 22.64 -56.02
CA ILE A 13 -31.60 23.72 -55.17
C ILE A 13 -32.14 23.59 -53.72
N GLU A 14 -33.41 23.29 -53.57
CA GLU A 14 -34.01 23.08 -52.22
C GLU A 14 -33.42 21.85 -51.51
N ILE A 15 -33.20 20.77 -52.28
CA ILE A 15 -32.56 19.56 -51.75
C ILE A 15 -31.11 19.86 -51.27
N ALA A 16 -30.32 20.63 -52.09
CA ALA A 16 -28.97 21.02 -51.73
C ALA A 16 -28.91 21.92 -50.51
N GLN A 17 -29.85 22.85 -50.33
CA GLN A 17 -29.96 23.68 -49.12
C GLN A 17 -30.20 22.88 -47.88
N VAL A 18 -31.14 21.92 -47.90
CA VAL A 18 -31.46 21.06 -46.75
C VAL A 18 -30.26 20.17 -46.42
N LEU A 19 -29.58 19.59 -47.43
CA LEU A 19 -28.40 18.78 -47.21
C LEU A 19 -27.24 19.59 -46.60
N SER A 20 -27.03 20.80 -47.02
CA SER A 20 -25.98 21.65 -46.46
C SER A 20 -26.20 21.93 -44.99
N VAL A 21 -27.40 22.13 -44.54
CA VAL A 21 -27.73 22.28 -43.10
C VAL A 21 -27.39 21.01 -42.30
N TYR A 22 -27.74 19.84 -42.85
CA TYR A 22 -27.37 18.57 -42.18
C TYR A 22 -25.88 18.34 -42.12
N VAL A 23 -25.14 18.69 -43.17
CA VAL A 23 -23.66 18.58 -43.17
C VAL A 23 -23.06 19.50 -42.11
N VAL A 24 -23.49 20.76 -42.04
CA VAL A 24 -23.00 21.72 -41.03
C VAL A 24 -23.37 21.25 -39.63
N ALA A 25 -24.58 20.78 -39.42
CA ALA A 25 -25.01 20.24 -38.14
C ALA A 25 -24.18 19.02 -37.72
N SER A 26 -23.86 18.12 -38.66
CA SER A 26 -23.04 16.94 -38.42
C SER A 26 -21.62 17.32 -37.98
N PHE A 27 -20.98 18.30 -38.65
CA PHE A 27 -19.66 18.81 -38.25
C PHE A 27 -19.65 19.43 -36.84
N ARG A 28 -20.78 19.96 -36.41
CA ARG A 28 -20.95 20.56 -35.09
C ARG A 28 -21.20 19.51 -33.98
N ILE A 29 -21.91 18.45 -34.31
CA ILE A 29 -22.26 17.36 -33.38
C ILE A 29 -21.07 16.39 -33.20
N TRP A 30 -20.30 16.12 -34.27
CA TRP A 30 -19.21 15.14 -34.28
C TRP A 30 -18.17 15.35 -33.18
N PRO A 31 -17.63 16.56 -32.95
CA PRO A 31 -16.67 16.79 -31.86
C PRO A 31 -17.27 16.54 -30.49
N SER A 32 -18.54 16.90 -30.29
CA SER A 32 -19.24 16.67 -29.03
C SER A 32 -19.45 15.19 -28.74
N ALA A 33 -19.83 14.42 -29.75
CA ALA A 33 -19.94 12.97 -29.65
C ALA A 33 -18.61 12.30 -29.32
N ASN A 34 -17.52 12.70 -30.01
CA ASN A 34 -16.18 12.20 -29.72
C ASN A 34 -15.72 12.54 -28.30
N LYS A 35 -16.05 13.72 -27.82
CA LYS A 35 -15.70 14.11 -26.44
C LYS A 35 -16.41 13.23 -25.40
N ILE A 36 -17.68 12.89 -25.63
CA ILE A 36 -18.42 11.96 -24.76
C ILE A 36 -17.77 10.58 -24.76
N VAL A 37 -17.46 10.03 -25.95
CA VAL A 37 -16.83 8.72 -26.09
C VAL A 37 -15.47 8.69 -25.37
N SER A 38 -14.63 9.71 -25.57
CA SER A 38 -13.31 9.82 -24.93
C SER A 38 -13.44 9.90 -23.41
N SER A 39 -14.41 10.66 -22.90
CA SER A 39 -14.63 10.77 -21.45
C SER A 39 -15.08 9.44 -20.85
N LEU A 40 -15.95 8.69 -21.54
CA LEU A 40 -16.36 7.35 -21.11
C LEU A 40 -15.19 6.36 -21.11
N GLN A 41 -14.31 6.44 -22.12
CA GLN A 41 -13.09 5.62 -22.17
C GLN A 41 -12.14 5.94 -21.01
N LEU A 42 -11.93 7.22 -20.67
CA LEU A 42 -11.13 7.63 -19.52
C LEU A 42 -11.70 7.09 -18.20
N ILE A 43 -13.00 7.19 -18.00
CA ILE A 43 -13.66 6.62 -16.82
C ILE A 43 -13.38 5.11 -16.74
N LYS A 44 -13.60 4.39 -17.85
CA LYS A 44 -13.36 2.95 -17.91
C LYS A 44 -11.91 2.57 -17.65
N LEU A 45 -10.97 3.38 -18.12
CA LEU A 45 -9.54 3.16 -17.92
C LEU A 45 -9.13 3.34 -16.45
N HIS A 46 -9.66 4.36 -15.78
CA HIS A 46 -9.30 4.68 -14.39
C HIS A 46 -10.13 3.93 -13.33
N TYR A 47 -11.25 3.32 -13.72
CA TYR A 47 -12.12 2.59 -12.81
C TYR A 47 -11.41 1.49 -12.00
N PRO A 48 -10.52 0.64 -12.58
CA PRO A 48 -9.80 -0.36 -11.80
C PRO A 48 -8.90 0.24 -10.70
N ALA A 49 -8.22 1.36 -11.00
CA ALA A 49 -7.38 2.05 -10.02
C ALA A 49 -8.21 2.64 -8.87
N MET A 50 -9.40 3.16 -9.17
CA MET A 50 -10.34 3.64 -8.15
C MET A 50 -10.83 2.53 -7.23
N ASN A 51 -11.08 1.33 -7.76
CA ASN A 51 -11.50 0.19 -6.94
C ASN A 51 -10.39 -0.25 -5.98
N VAL A 52 -9.15 -0.35 -6.45
CA VAL A 52 -8.01 -0.66 -5.58
C VAL A 52 -7.88 0.36 -4.45
N LEU A 53 -7.94 1.65 -4.79
CA LEU A 53 -7.88 2.72 -3.78
C LEU A 53 -9.06 2.66 -2.81
N TYR A 54 -10.26 2.39 -3.29
CA TYR A 54 -11.46 2.25 -2.46
C TYR A 54 -11.34 1.08 -1.48
N ASP A 55 -10.86 -0.08 -1.94
CA ASP A 55 -10.67 -1.26 -1.11
C ASP A 55 -9.59 -1.03 -0.04
N GLU A 56 -8.49 -0.37 -0.41
CA GLU A 56 -7.45 0.04 0.54
C GLU A 56 -8.02 1.01 1.59
N LEU A 57 -8.72 2.06 1.18
CA LEU A 57 -9.32 3.02 2.11
C LEU A 57 -10.38 2.39 3.02
N LYS A 58 -11.18 1.45 2.50
CA LYS A 58 -12.18 0.73 3.29
C LYS A 58 -11.55 -0.19 4.33
N ASN A 59 -10.41 -0.80 3.98
CA ASN A 59 -9.63 -1.65 4.87
C ASN A 59 -8.73 -0.85 5.81
N PHE A 60 -8.56 0.46 5.55
CA PHE A 60 -7.85 1.36 6.44
C PHE A 60 -8.66 1.51 7.73
N LYS A 61 -8.48 0.56 8.63
CA LYS A 61 -8.90 0.76 10.02
C LYS A 61 -8.04 1.91 10.52
N THR A 62 -8.65 3.03 10.79
CA THR A 62 -8.04 4.05 11.65
C THR A 62 -7.86 3.36 13.00
N GLU A 63 -6.73 2.67 13.17
CA GLU A 63 -6.34 2.24 14.50
C GLU A 63 -6.19 3.52 15.30
N THR A 64 -7.20 3.81 16.09
CA THR A 64 -7.05 4.76 17.20
C THR A 64 -5.92 4.18 18.02
N GLN A 65 -4.71 4.76 17.84
CA GLN A 65 -3.54 4.30 18.56
C GLN A 65 -3.90 4.26 20.04
N PRO A 66 -3.80 3.12 20.70
CA PRO A 66 -4.11 3.05 22.11
C PRO A 66 -3.26 4.08 22.85
N PRO A 67 -3.75 4.68 23.93
CA PRO A 67 -3.01 5.69 24.66
C PRO A 67 -1.63 5.16 25.00
N TYR A 68 -0.62 5.94 24.63
CA TYR A 68 0.79 5.61 24.85
C TYR A 68 1.02 5.27 26.33
N LYS A 69 1.33 4.03 26.62
CA LYS A 69 1.82 3.59 27.92
C LYS A 69 3.33 3.48 27.86
N LYS A 70 4.03 4.11 28.81
CA LYS A 70 5.47 4.03 28.87
C LYS A 70 5.89 2.58 29.07
N PHE A 71 6.72 2.07 28.17
CA PHE A 71 7.36 0.78 28.31
C PHE A 71 8.69 0.96 29.02
N SER A 72 9.14 -0.02 29.81
CA SER A 72 10.42 0.00 30.49
C SER A 72 11.19 -1.27 30.21
N PHE A 73 12.50 -1.18 30.06
CA PHE A 73 13.40 -2.32 29.93
C PHE A 73 14.47 -2.25 31.02
N ASN A 74 14.42 -3.18 31.99
CA ASN A 74 15.29 -3.16 33.16
C ASN A 74 16.16 -4.41 33.30
N LYS A 75 15.68 -5.58 32.89
CA LYS A 75 16.34 -6.86 33.15
C LYS A 75 16.71 -7.60 31.88
N ASN A 76 15.74 -8.17 31.19
CA ASN A 76 15.99 -9.03 30.04
C ASN A 76 14.86 -9.01 29.00
N ILE A 77 15.25 -9.42 27.79
CA ILE A 77 14.35 -9.73 26.68
C ILE A 77 14.39 -11.24 26.49
N PHE A 78 13.24 -11.88 26.58
CA PHE A 78 13.09 -13.29 26.28
C PHE A 78 12.26 -13.42 25.00
N ALA A 79 12.86 -13.99 23.94
CA ALA A 79 12.17 -14.28 22.70
C ALA A 79 12.07 -15.81 22.53
N ASP A 80 10.85 -16.30 22.39
CA ASP A 80 10.52 -17.68 22.03
C ASP A 80 9.73 -17.66 20.73
N ILE A 81 10.43 -17.71 19.61
CA ILE A 81 9.85 -17.70 18.26
C ILE A 81 9.72 -19.14 17.83
N LYS A 82 8.52 -19.71 18.01
CA LYS A 82 8.25 -21.09 17.61
C LYS A 82 8.12 -21.20 16.10
N LYS A 83 7.50 -20.18 15.47
CA LYS A 83 7.28 -20.17 14.04
C LYS A 83 7.08 -18.74 13.52
N PHE A 84 7.75 -18.43 12.40
CA PHE A 84 7.45 -17.24 11.62
C PHE A 84 7.47 -17.56 10.14
N LYS A 85 6.45 -17.05 9.42
CA LYS A 85 6.31 -17.19 7.98
C LYS A 85 5.77 -15.89 7.39
N TYR A 86 6.36 -15.42 6.29
CA TYR A 86 5.81 -14.28 5.57
C TYR A 86 4.47 -14.65 4.91
N PRO A 87 3.47 -13.77 4.90
CA PRO A 87 2.12 -14.06 4.37
C PRO A 87 2.11 -14.58 2.93
N ASN A 88 3.08 -14.14 2.11
CA ASN A 88 3.16 -14.46 0.68
C ASN A 88 4.33 -15.37 0.31
N SER A 89 4.99 -16.00 1.28
CA SER A 89 6.15 -16.87 1.04
C SER A 89 5.82 -18.32 1.39
N ASN A 90 5.95 -19.20 0.40
CA ASN A 90 5.78 -20.63 0.63
C ASN A 90 7.07 -21.35 1.06
N ASN A 91 8.24 -20.72 0.87
CA ASN A 91 9.54 -21.40 0.99
C ASN A 91 10.42 -20.89 2.12
N PHE A 92 10.01 -19.85 2.87
CA PHE A 92 10.80 -19.30 3.96
C PHE A 92 10.05 -19.42 5.27
N GLU A 93 10.67 -20.10 6.22
CA GLU A 93 10.14 -20.29 7.57
C GLU A 93 11.30 -20.21 8.57
N ILE A 94 11.05 -19.52 9.67
CA ILE A 94 11.94 -19.52 10.84
C ILE A 94 11.22 -20.30 11.93
N SER A 95 11.90 -21.24 12.56
CA SER A 95 11.35 -22.05 13.64
C SER A 95 12.33 -22.23 14.79
N ASP A 96 11.78 -22.45 15.99
CA ASP A 96 12.49 -22.87 17.20
C ASP A 96 13.65 -21.98 17.64
N ILE A 97 13.48 -20.66 17.55
CA ILE A 97 14.46 -19.68 18.03
C ILE A 97 14.14 -19.27 19.46
N LYS A 98 15.05 -19.55 20.36
CA LYS A 98 15.01 -19.08 21.75
C LYS A 98 16.20 -18.18 22.05
N LEU A 99 15.92 -16.96 22.48
CA LEU A 99 16.93 -15.97 22.84
C LEU A 99 16.62 -15.39 24.21
N ASN A 100 17.64 -15.26 25.02
CA ASN A 100 17.55 -14.53 26.28
C ASN A 100 18.65 -13.46 26.29
N ILE A 101 18.25 -12.20 26.29
CA ILE A 101 19.12 -11.05 26.13
C ILE A 101 19.06 -10.22 27.41
N SER A 102 20.16 -10.16 28.15
CA SER A 102 20.25 -9.36 29.35
C SER A 102 20.50 -7.88 29.01
N LYS A 103 20.04 -6.98 29.88
CA LYS A 103 20.29 -5.54 29.73
C LYS A 103 21.82 -5.25 29.68
N GLY A 104 22.19 -4.44 28.68
CA GLY A 104 23.60 -4.10 28.44
C GLY A 104 24.39 -5.13 27.64
N GLN A 105 23.81 -6.27 27.32
CA GLN A 105 24.46 -7.31 26.54
C GLN A 105 24.59 -6.86 25.06
N LYS A 106 25.75 -7.17 24.45
CA LYS A 106 25.98 -7.03 23.02
C LYS A 106 25.87 -8.39 22.35
N ILE A 107 25.08 -8.50 21.29
CA ILE A 107 24.86 -9.77 20.59
C ILE A 107 25.24 -9.61 19.13
N GLY A 108 25.99 -10.58 18.60
CA GLY A 108 26.27 -10.74 17.18
C GLY A 108 25.45 -11.89 16.61
N ILE A 109 24.70 -11.66 15.52
CA ILE A 109 23.97 -12.70 14.79
C ILE A 109 24.77 -13.03 13.53
N ILE A 110 25.28 -14.25 13.43
CA ILE A 110 26.13 -14.72 12.34
C ILE A 110 25.41 -15.83 11.58
N GLY A 111 25.59 -15.87 10.28
CA GLY A 111 25.01 -16.90 9.42
C GLY A 111 25.08 -16.54 7.94
N PRO A 112 24.80 -17.48 7.03
CA PRO A 112 24.82 -17.24 5.59
C PRO A 112 23.76 -16.22 5.16
N THR A 113 23.89 -15.73 3.92
CA THR A 113 22.87 -14.83 3.33
C THR A 113 21.54 -15.56 3.27
N ALA A 114 20.44 -14.84 3.46
CA ALA A 114 19.07 -15.37 3.49
C ALA A 114 18.74 -16.36 4.62
N SER A 115 19.59 -16.47 5.67
CA SER A 115 19.32 -17.34 6.84
C SER A 115 18.31 -16.76 7.84
N GLY A 116 17.69 -15.62 7.57
CA GLY A 116 16.69 -15.03 8.46
C GLY A 116 17.20 -14.05 9.51
N LYS A 117 18.50 -13.68 9.49
CA LYS A 117 19.08 -12.75 10.47
C LYS A 117 18.33 -11.43 10.61
N SER A 118 18.04 -10.78 9.48
CA SER A 118 17.28 -9.52 9.45
C SER A 118 15.85 -9.72 9.95
N THR A 119 15.23 -10.82 9.59
CA THR A 119 13.89 -11.16 10.03
C THR A 119 13.81 -11.34 11.56
N ILE A 120 14.81 -11.98 12.18
CA ILE A 120 14.89 -12.12 13.64
C ILE A 120 15.00 -10.74 14.31
N ILE A 121 15.84 -9.85 13.76
CA ILE A 121 15.99 -8.49 14.28
C ILE A 121 14.67 -7.70 14.13
N GLU A 122 13.99 -7.82 12.99
CA GLU A 122 12.70 -7.17 12.74
C GLU A 122 11.61 -7.70 13.68
N ILE A 123 11.61 -9.00 13.99
CA ILE A 123 10.70 -9.60 14.98
C ILE A 123 11.03 -9.05 16.38
N LEU A 124 12.30 -9.00 16.79
CA LEU A 124 12.70 -8.45 18.08
C LEU A 124 12.38 -6.96 18.21
N ALA A 125 12.47 -6.20 17.12
CA ALA A 125 12.06 -4.80 17.08
C ALA A 125 10.54 -4.59 17.10
N GLY A 126 9.75 -5.66 16.96
CA GLY A 126 8.30 -5.56 16.86
C GLY A 126 7.82 -4.98 15.52
N ILE A 127 8.63 -5.06 14.47
CA ILE A 127 8.23 -4.72 13.10
C ILE A 127 7.42 -5.87 12.49
N LEU A 128 7.84 -7.09 12.81
CA LEU A 128 7.16 -8.32 12.42
C LEU A 128 6.66 -9.06 13.67
N GLU A 129 5.46 -9.61 13.58
CA GLU A 129 4.89 -10.44 14.63
C GLU A 129 5.11 -11.92 14.31
N PRO A 130 5.64 -12.75 15.26
CA PRO A 130 5.81 -14.18 15.01
C PRO A 130 4.44 -14.85 14.81
N THR A 131 4.37 -15.83 13.90
CA THR A 131 3.15 -16.61 13.66
C THR A 131 2.76 -17.43 14.90
N GLU A 132 3.79 -17.96 15.57
CA GLU A 132 3.65 -18.69 16.85
C GLU A 132 4.82 -18.34 17.76
N GLY A 133 4.54 -18.12 19.03
CA GLY A 133 5.54 -17.73 20.02
C GLY A 133 5.28 -16.36 20.61
N SER A 134 6.26 -15.82 21.33
CA SER A 134 6.13 -14.51 21.97
C SER A 134 7.49 -13.88 22.26
N ILE A 135 7.49 -12.56 22.37
CA ILE A 135 8.63 -11.78 22.86
C ILE A 135 8.17 -11.09 24.14
N ILE A 136 8.91 -11.34 25.20
CA ILE A 136 8.59 -10.86 26.55
C ILE A 136 9.77 -10.02 27.04
N VAL A 137 9.49 -8.84 27.52
CA VAL A 137 10.46 -7.92 28.10
C VAL A 137 10.05 -7.62 29.54
N ASP A 138 10.91 -7.98 30.50
CA ASP A 138 10.62 -7.80 31.92
C ASP A 138 9.21 -8.31 32.28
N GLU A 139 8.89 -9.55 31.85
CA GLU A 139 7.60 -10.23 32.09
C GLU A 139 6.39 -9.67 31.32
N LYS A 140 6.59 -8.68 30.40
CA LYS A 140 5.53 -8.06 29.62
C LYS A 140 5.68 -8.41 28.14
N PRO A 141 4.64 -8.93 27.47
CA PRO A 141 4.68 -9.15 26.04
C PRO A 141 4.80 -7.82 25.30
N ILE A 142 5.69 -7.71 24.30
CA ILE A 142 5.87 -6.46 23.55
C ILE A 142 4.63 -6.06 22.76
N PHE A 143 3.89 -7.02 22.24
CA PHE A 143 2.69 -6.79 21.44
C PHE A 143 1.49 -6.27 22.27
N SER A 144 1.55 -6.35 23.60
CA SER A 144 0.55 -5.70 24.46
C SER A 144 0.70 -4.18 24.53
N ASN A 145 1.89 -3.64 24.20
CA ASN A 145 2.18 -2.22 24.14
C ASN A 145 3.31 -1.94 23.13
N LEU A 146 3.03 -2.26 21.87
CA LEU A 146 4.00 -2.23 20.79
C LEU A 146 4.61 -0.83 20.59
N LEU A 147 3.80 0.22 20.59
CA LEU A 147 4.27 1.60 20.48
C LEU A 147 5.24 2.00 21.61
N GLY A 148 4.95 1.54 22.83
CA GLY A 148 5.82 1.77 23.97
C GLY A 148 7.17 1.05 23.82
N TRP A 149 7.17 -0.15 23.28
CA TRP A 149 8.37 -0.93 22.99
C TRP A 149 9.20 -0.28 21.87
N GLN A 150 8.58 0.02 20.73
CA GLN A 150 9.25 0.61 19.58
C GLN A 150 9.92 1.96 19.87
N LYS A 151 9.34 2.77 20.76
CA LYS A 151 9.96 4.03 21.23
C LYS A 151 11.26 3.85 22.03
N LEU A 152 11.54 2.65 22.51
CA LEU A 152 12.81 2.33 23.19
C LEU A 152 13.89 1.85 22.22
N ILE A 153 13.55 1.57 20.98
CA ILE A 153 14.45 0.95 19.99
C ILE A 153 15.00 2.01 19.04
N GLY A 154 16.31 2.04 18.90
CA GLY A 154 16.98 2.68 17.77
C GLY A 154 17.29 1.63 16.71
N PHE A 155 16.57 1.64 15.59
CA PHE A 155 16.77 0.69 14.50
C PHE A 155 17.53 1.34 13.35
N VAL A 156 18.65 0.73 12.93
CA VAL A 156 19.42 1.16 11.77
C VAL A 156 19.26 0.10 10.67
N PRO A 157 18.50 0.38 9.61
CA PRO A 157 18.30 -0.57 8.52
C PRO A 157 19.54 -0.71 7.65
N GLN A 158 19.64 -1.83 6.93
CA GLN A 158 20.74 -2.10 6.00
C GLN A 158 20.77 -1.09 4.83
N LYS A 159 19.61 -0.65 4.35
CA LYS A 159 19.46 0.41 3.35
C LYS A 159 18.92 1.64 4.06
N ILE A 160 19.75 2.64 4.20
CA ILE A 160 19.37 3.92 4.81
C ILE A 160 18.75 4.79 3.71
N PHE A 161 17.55 5.28 3.92
CA PHE A 161 16.93 6.29 3.07
C PHE A 161 17.22 7.67 3.67
N ILE A 162 17.89 8.51 2.91
CA ILE A 162 18.22 9.88 3.30
C ILE A 162 17.45 10.81 2.38
N LEU A 163 16.66 11.71 2.96
CA LEU A 163 16.01 12.79 2.24
C LEU A 163 17.05 13.83 1.81
N ASP A 164 16.85 14.44 0.64
CA ASP A 164 17.70 15.56 0.17
C ASP A 164 17.36 16.85 0.94
N GLU A 165 17.58 16.79 2.25
CA GLU A 165 17.28 17.84 3.20
C GLU A 165 18.39 17.97 4.27
N SER A 166 18.23 18.90 5.21
CA SER A 166 19.17 19.08 6.33
C SER A 166 19.23 17.82 7.22
N LEU A 167 20.36 17.62 7.91
CA LEU A 167 20.51 16.55 8.91
C LEU A 167 19.38 16.56 9.94
N ARG A 168 18.92 17.74 10.36
CA ARG A 168 17.84 17.88 11.34
C ARG A 168 16.51 17.31 10.85
N ASN A 169 16.24 17.38 9.54
CA ASN A 169 15.00 16.86 8.96
C ASN A 169 15.11 15.35 8.62
N ASN A 170 16.32 14.80 8.72
CA ASN A 170 16.59 13.38 8.53
C ASN A 170 16.65 12.59 9.86
N ILE A 171 16.59 13.26 11.01
CA ILE A 171 16.61 12.71 12.36
C ILE A 171 15.30 13.03 13.07
#